data_7e124d6a2507d6e0daa60394245c3308
#
_entry.id   7e124d6a2507d6e0daa60394245c3308
#
_cell.length_a   1.000
_cell.length_b   1.000
_cell.length_c   1.000
_cell.angle_alpha   90.00
_cell.angle_beta   90.00
_cell.angle_gamma   90.00
#
_symmetry.space_group_name_H-M   'P 1'
#
loop_
_entity.id
_entity.type
_entity.pdbx_description
1 polymer ?
#
loop_
_entity_poly.entity_id
_entity_poly.type
_entity_poly.pdbx_seq_one_letter_code
_entity_poly.pdbx_strand_id
1 'polypeptide(L)'
;SFGKNKERFDVKIAVMNFSGNVGKTTIAAHLLKPRMPNARIYSVESINAGADASGVEVEKLRGKKFGSMIDAIMMLDDAVIDVGASNVEDFMKMMQQYDGSHEEIDIFVVPTVKEKKVQADTVNTVRALRALNISAKKIRIVFNKLDVEESPSEEFPSIYGLASGEKACIVSDAATIRMNEVFERLKSHGKALGDLLEDPTDYRQKLREATEQAEKEHCVQMVALKRLSVTANENLDQVFKAITK
;
A
#
# COMPACT_ATOMS: atom_id res chain seq x y z
N SER A 1 12.13 -7.52 21.57
CA SER A 1 11.27 -8.69 21.72
C SER A 1 9.96 -8.39 21.00
N PHE A 2 9.86 -8.70 19.71
CA PHE A 2 8.59 -8.67 18.98
C PHE A 2 7.76 -9.85 19.49
N GLY A 3 6.90 -9.55 20.48
CA GLY A 3 6.05 -10.50 21.17
C GLY A 3 4.97 -11.06 20.25
N LYS A 4 5.00 -12.35 20.13
CA LYS A 4 4.02 -13.29 19.66
C LYS A 4 2.58 -12.91 20.07
N ASN A 5 1.87 -12.16 19.21
CA ASN A 5 0.45 -12.30 18.93
C ASN A 5 0.29 -11.80 17.49
N LYS A 6 0.52 -12.69 16.52
CA LYS A 6 0.06 -12.45 15.15
C LYS A 6 -1.45 -12.54 15.20
N GLU A 7 -2.11 -11.42 15.37
CA GLU A 7 -3.55 -11.33 15.10
C GLU A 7 -3.75 -11.80 13.67
N ARG A 8 -4.56 -12.84 13.51
CA ARG A 8 -4.97 -13.35 12.21
C ARG A 8 -6.02 -12.37 11.72
N PHE A 9 -5.73 -11.66 10.64
CA PHE A 9 -6.59 -10.58 10.18
C PHE A 9 -7.74 -11.06 9.29
N ASP A 10 -7.66 -12.23 8.68
CA ASP A 10 -8.68 -12.76 7.75
C ASP A 10 -9.28 -11.65 6.88
N VAL A 11 -8.42 -10.90 6.16
CA VAL A 11 -8.82 -9.70 5.39
C VAL A 11 -8.21 -9.68 4.00
N LYS A 12 -9.03 -9.35 3.01
CA LYS A 12 -8.65 -9.22 1.61
C LYS A 12 -8.73 -7.76 1.19
N ILE A 13 -7.59 -7.19 0.79
CA ILE A 13 -7.46 -5.75 0.53
C ILE A 13 -7.05 -5.51 -0.92
N ALA A 14 -7.83 -4.70 -1.65
CA ALA A 14 -7.44 -4.19 -2.95
C ALA A 14 -6.93 -2.74 -2.84
N VAL A 15 -5.81 -2.44 -3.49
CA VAL A 15 -5.24 -1.09 -3.55
C VAL A 15 -5.37 -0.59 -4.98
N MET A 16 -6.10 0.50 -5.20
CA MET A 16 -6.38 1.00 -6.53
C MET A 16 -6.65 2.52 -6.58
N ASN A 17 -6.28 3.14 -7.68
CA ASN A 17 -6.63 4.50 -8.04
C ASN A 17 -6.41 4.67 -9.55
N PHE A 18 -7.24 5.44 -10.25
CA PHE A 18 -7.04 5.79 -11.67
C PHE A 18 -5.73 6.54 -11.91
N SER A 19 -5.25 7.29 -10.92
CA SER A 19 -3.94 7.94 -11.00
C SER A 19 -2.77 6.98 -10.76
N GLY A 20 -1.68 7.17 -11.53
CA GLY A 20 -0.36 6.61 -11.26
C GLY A 20 0.35 7.35 -10.11
N ASN A 21 1.49 6.81 -9.68
CA ASN A 21 2.42 7.44 -8.72
C ASN A 21 1.84 7.85 -7.33
N VAL A 22 0.67 7.34 -6.99
CA VAL A 22 0.03 7.57 -5.67
C VAL A 22 0.55 6.64 -4.57
N GLY A 23 1.47 5.73 -4.90
CA GLY A 23 2.10 4.81 -3.95
C GLY A 23 1.38 3.48 -3.75
N LYS A 24 0.57 3.00 -4.70
CA LYS A 24 -0.15 1.71 -4.61
C LYS A 24 0.79 0.56 -4.26
N THR A 25 1.82 0.35 -5.05
CA THR A 25 2.80 -0.73 -4.84
C THR A 25 3.60 -0.55 -3.54
N THR A 26 3.92 0.70 -3.17
CA THR A 26 4.55 0.99 -1.87
C THR A 26 3.64 0.59 -0.70
N ILE A 27 2.35 0.88 -0.81
CA ILE A 27 1.34 0.48 0.19
C ILE A 27 1.24 -1.05 0.25
N ALA A 28 1.12 -1.72 -0.89
CA ALA A 28 1.06 -3.18 -0.93
C ALA A 28 2.31 -3.83 -0.29
N ALA A 29 3.51 -3.38 -0.68
CA ALA A 29 4.78 -3.96 -0.27
C ALA A 29 5.21 -3.59 1.15
N HIS A 30 5.03 -2.34 1.58
CA HIS A 30 5.60 -1.83 2.83
C HIS A 30 4.57 -1.58 3.94
N LEU A 31 3.30 -1.30 3.59
CA LEU A 31 2.24 -1.18 4.58
C LEU A 31 1.55 -2.53 4.83
N LEU A 32 1.02 -3.16 3.79
CA LEU A 32 0.15 -4.33 3.93
C LEU A 32 0.95 -5.61 4.17
N LYS A 33 1.90 -5.96 3.29
CA LYS A 33 2.63 -7.24 3.37
C LYS A 33 3.31 -7.51 4.72
N PRO A 34 4.03 -6.57 5.37
CA PRO A 34 4.66 -6.83 6.66
C PRO A 34 3.64 -7.08 7.78
N ARG A 35 2.42 -6.54 7.67
CA ARG A 35 1.35 -6.68 8.67
C ARG A 35 0.40 -7.83 8.36
N MET A 36 0.43 -8.31 7.13
CA MET A 36 -0.32 -9.46 6.62
C MET A 36 0.66 -10.50 6.06
N PRO A 37 1.52 -11.12 6.90
CA PRO A 37 2.64 -11.94 6.43
C PRO A 37 2.21 -13.17 5.62
N ASN A 38 1.01 -13.68 5.88
CA ASN A 38 0.44 -14.82 5.17
C ASN A 38 -0.29 -14.40 3.88
N ALA A 39 -0.56 -13.10 3.68
CA ALA A 39 -1.26 -12.63 2.50
C ALA A 39 -0.45 -12.89 1.22
N ARG A 40 -1.11 -13.45 0.23
CA ARG A 40 -0.60 -13.51 -1.14
C ARG A 40 -0.83 -12.17 -1.82
N ILE A 41 0.18 -11.67 -2.52
CA ILE A 41 0.05 -10.43 -3.30
C ILE A 41 -0.23 -10.79 -4.76
N TYR A 42 -1.32 -10.23 -5.29
CA TYR A 42 -1.69 -10.27 -6.70
C TYR A 42 -1.45 -8.89 -7.30
N SER A 43 -0.59 -8.78 -8.31
CA SER A 43 -0.40 -7.54 -9.06
C SER A 43 -1.16 -7.62 -10.39
N VAL A 44 -2.03 -6.64 -10.59
CA VAL A 44 -2.78 -6.46 -11.84
C VAL A 44 -2.11 -5.37 -12.66
N GLU A 45 -1.18 -5.76 -13.54
CA GLU A 45 -0.40 -4.84 -14.36
C GLU A 45 -0.44 -5.21 -15.85
N SER A 46 -0.30 -4.20 -16.71
CA SER A 46 -0.06 -4.39 -18.14
C SER A 46 1.37 -4.86 -18.38
N ILE A 47 1.58 -5.72 -19.39
CA ILE A 47 2.89 -6.39 -19.68
C ILE A 47 4.06 -5.42 -19.92
N ASN A 48 3.81 -4.13 -20.15
CA ASN A 48 4.82 -3.15 -20.53
C ASN A 48 5.47 -2.41 -19.34
N ALA A 49 5.02 -2.64 -18.11
CA ALA A 49 5.70 -2.10 -16.93
C ALA A 49 6.80 -3.10 -16.53
N GLY A 50 8.05 -2.69 -16.68
CA GLY A 50 9.21 -3.48 -16.26
C GLY A 50 9.05 -3.93 -14.82
N ALA A 51 8.93 -5.23 -14.65
CA ALA A 51 8.79 -5.88 -13.37
C ALA A 51 10.11 -5.89 -12.60
N ASP A 52 10.04 -6.18 -11.35
CA ASP A 52 11.07 -6.78 -10.51
C ASP A 52 11.96 -5.88 -9.66
N ALA A 53 11.38 -4.93 -8.93
CA ALA A 53 12.16 -4.25 -7.89
C ALA A 53 11.73 -4.56 -6.44
N SER A 54 10.72 -5.42 -6.22
CA SER A 54 10.16 -5.58 -4.86
C SER A 54 10.33 -6.96 -4.22
N GLY A 55 10.97 -7.94 -4.88
CA GLY A 55 11.25 -9.26 -4.28
C GLY A 55 10.01 -10.06 -3.82
N VAL A 56 8.82 -9.68 -4.26
CA VAL A 56 7.56 -10.34 -3.93
C VAL A 56 7.13 -11.17 -5.13
N GLU A 57 6.80 -12.45 -4.91
CA GLU A 57 6.16 -13.27 -5.95
C GLU A 57 4.85 -12.61 -6.37
N VAL A 58 4.86 -12.05 -7.59
CA VAL A 58 3.76 -11.30 -8.17
C VAL A 58 3.14 -12.14 -9.27
N GLU A 59 1.92 -12.56 -9.10
CA GLU A 59 1.17 -13.22 -10.15
C GLU A 59 0.53 -12.16 -11.06
N LYS A 60 1.11 -11.96 -12.25
CA LYS A 60 0.60 -10.97 -13.22
C LYS A 60 -0.71 -11.44 -13.85
N LEU A 61 -1.77 -10.65 -13.71
CA LEU A 61 -3.09 -10.98 -14.19
C LEU A 61 -3.48 -10.18 -15.45
N ARG A 62 -3.90 -10.89 -16.49
CA ARG A 62 -4.64 -10.35 -17.64
C ARG A 62 -6.12 -10.74 -17.54
N GLY A 63 -7.02 -10.00 -18.19
CA GLY A 63 -8.47 -10.13 -18.06
C GLY A 63 -9.05 -11.56 -18.04
N LYS A 64 -8.51 -12.51 -18.82
CA LYS A 64 -8.92 -13.93 -18.77
C LYS A 64 -8.57 -14.64 -17.47
N LYS A 65 -7.69 -14.06 -16.64
CA LYS A 65 -7.28 -14.63 -15.35
C LYS A 65 -8.01 -14.01 -14.16
N PHE A 66 -8.91 -13.04 -14.38
CA PHE A 66 -9.65 -12.41 -13.30
C PHE A 66 -10.48 -13.43 -12.51
N GLY A 67 -11.26 -14.28 -13.22
CA GLY A 67 -12.04 -15.33 -12.57
C GLY A 67 -11.16 -16.26 -11.75
N SER A 68 -10.06 -16.75 -12.33
CA SER A 68 -9.11 -17.63 -11.61
C SER A 68 -8.47 -16.94 -10.39
N MET A 69 -8.27 -15.60 -10.45
CA MET A 69 -7.80 -14.84 -9.30
C MET A 69 -8.84 -14.78 -8.20
N ILE A 70 -10.09 -14.47 -8.54
CA ILE A 70 -11.19 -14.44 -7.56
C ILE A 70 -11.38 -15.82 -6.92
N ASP A 71 -11.37 -16.90 -7.72
CA ASP A 71 -11.45 -18.28 -7.21
C ASP A 71 -10.30 -18.57 -6.21
N ALA A 72 -9.08 -18.15 -6.55
CA ALA A 72 -7.93 -18.30 -5.65
C ALA A 72 -8.06 -17.47 -4.37
N ILE A 73 -8.54 -16.23 -4.48
CA ILE A 73 -8.77 -15.33 -3.34
C ILE A 73 -9.83 -15.90 -2.39
N MET A 74 -10.90 -16.51 -2.92
CA MET A 74 -11.93 -17.13 -2.10
C MET A 74 -11.39 -18.22 -1.18
N MET A 75 -10.32 -18.92 -1.59
CA MET A 75 -9.68 -19.98 -0.79
C MET A 75 -8.65 -19.46 0.22
N LEU A 76 -8.37 -18.16 0.23
CA LEU A 76 -7.41 -17.53 1.13
C LEU A 76 -8.10 -16.80 2.27
N ASP A 77 -7.48 -16.80 3.45
CA ASP A 77 -7.89 -15.95 4.56
C ASP A 77 -7.45 -14.50 4.31
N ASP A 78 -6.20 -14.31 3.83
CA ASP A 78 -5.58 -13.01 3.59
C ASP A 78 -5.13 -12.87 2.14
N ALA A 79 -5.43 -11.74 1.50
CA ALA A 79 -4.92 -11.40 0.17
C ALA A 79 -4.71 -9.89 0.02
N VAL A 80 -3.74 -9.51 -0.81
CA VAL A 80 -3.53 -8.13 -1.26
C VAL A 80 -3.57 -8.09 -2.78
N ILE A 81 -4.38 -7.20 -3.34
CA ILE A 81 -4.51 -6.99 -4.78
C ILE A 81 -3.98 -5.59 -5.09
N ASP A 82 -2.83 -5.49 -5.75
CA ASP A 82 -2.26 -4.23 -6.22
C ASP A 82 -2.67 -3.99 -7.68
N VAL A 83 -3.57 -3.02 -7.91
CA VAL A 83 -4.11 -2.74 -9.24
C VAL A 83 -3.38 -1.54 -9.85
N GLY A 84 -2.60 -1.78 -10.90
CA GLY A 84 -1.93 -0.73 -11.66
C GLY A 84 -2.93 0.28 -12.25
N ALA A 85 -2.56 1.57 -12.32
CA ALA A 85 -3.46 2.63 -12.76
C ALA A 85 -4.09 2.37 -14.13
N SER A 86 -3.30 1.85 -15.07
CA SER A 86 -3.75 1.50 -16.43
C SER A 86 -4.74 0.32 -16.47
N ASN A 87 -4.91 -0.40 -15.37
CA ASN A 87 -5.73 -1.60 -15.29
C ASN A 87 -6.99 -1.43 -14.44
N VAL A 88 -7.14 -0.28 -13.77
CA VAL A 88 -8.28 -0.03 -12.86
C VAL A 88 -9.61 -0.13 -13.58
N GLU A 89 -9.73 0.47 -14.77
CA GLU A 89 -10.96 0.39 -15.56
C GLU A 89 -11.31 -1.05 -15.96
N ASP A 90 -10.32 -1.80 -16.45
CA ASP A 90 -10.54 -3.19 -16.84
C ASP A 90 -10.84 -4.07 -15.62
N PHE A 91 -10.18 -3.83 -14.50
CA PHE A 91 -10.47 -4.51 -13.24
C PHE A 91 -11.92 -4.26 -12.78
N MET A 92 -12.39 -3.02 -12.84
CA MET A 92 -13.78 -2.66 -12.51
C MET A 92 -14.79 -3.29 -13.48
N LYS A 93 -14.50 -3.32 -14.80
CA LYS A 93 -15.32 -4.03 -15.77
C LYS A 93 -15.41 -5.52 -15.49
N MET A 94 -14.30 -6.14 -15.10
CA MET A 94 -14.29 -7.55 -14.71
C MET A 94 -15.14 -7.78 -13.46
N MET A 95 -15.02 -6.95 -12.43
CA MET A 95 -15.87 -7.04 -11.24
C MET A 95 -17.37 -6.93 -11.59
N GLN A 96 -17.72 -6.11 -12.59
CA GLN A 96 -19.09 -5.98 -13.05
C GLN A 96 -19.56 -7.22 -13.83
N GLN A 97 -18.68 -7.83 -14.65
CA GLN A 97 -19.02 -9.05 -15.39
C GLN A 97 -19.14 -10.28 -14.48
N TYR A 98 -18.33 -10.35 -13.42
CA TYR A 98 -18.38 -11.39 -12.40
C TYR A 98 -19.17 -10.85 -11.22
N ASP A 99 -20.49 -10.79 -11.36
CA ASP A 99 -21.39 -10.22 -10.35
C ASP A 99 -21.15 -10.83 -8.98
N GLY A 100 -21.09 -10.00 -7.95
CA GLY A 100 -20.76 -10.43 -6.59
C GLY A 100 -19.28 -10.62 -6.30
N SER A 101 -18.37 -10.63 -7.29
CA SER A 101 -16.93 -10.83 -7.05
C SER A 101 -16.30 -9.77 -6.13
N HIS A 102 -16.86 -8.57 -6.07
CA HIS A 102 -16.43 -7.51 -5.16
C HIS A 102 -16.72 -7.81 -3.69
N GLU A 103 -17.58 -8.78 -3.40
CA GLU A 103 -17.87 -9.23 -2.03
C GLU A 103 -16.69 -9.99 -1.43
N GLU A 104 -15.87 -10.62 -2.27
CA GLU A 104 -14.64 -11.32 -1.87
C GLU A 104 -13.52 -10.36 -1.42
N ILE A 105 -13.72 -9.07 -1.59
CA ILE A 105 -12.77 -8.03 -1.15
C ILE A 105 -13.39 -7.27 0.03
N ASP A 106 -12.69 -7.28 1.17
CA ASP A 106 -13.18 -6.65 2.39
C ASP A 106 -12.93 -5.15 2.41
N ILE A 107 -11.78 -4.71 1.88
CA ILE A 107 -11.35 -3.30 1.91
C ILE A 107 -10.79 -2.90 0.55
N PHE A 108 -11.26 -1.77 0.05
CA PHE A 108 -10.70 -1.07 -1.09
C PHE A 108 -9.92 0.15 -0.60
N VAL A 109 -8.61 0.08 -0.61
CA VAL A 109 -7.72 1.18 -0.27
C VAL A 109 -7.53 2.05 -1.50
N VAL A 110 -7.89 3.32 -1.40
CA VAL A 110 -7.72 4.32 -2.46
C VAL A 110 -6.71 5.36 -1.98
N PRO A 111 -5.42 5.21 -2.33
CA PRO A 111 -4.40 6.19 -1.95
C PRO A 111 -4.53 7.46 -2.77
N THR A 112 -4.24 8.60 -2.15
CA THR A 112 -4.24 9.92 -2.81
C THR A 112 -3.04 10.75 -2.38
N VAL A 113 -2.65 11.72 -3.19
CA VAL A 113 -1.57 12.69 -2.94
C VAL A 113 -2.07 14.11 -3.22
N LYS A 114 -1.32 15.13 -2.82
CA LYS A 114 -1.76 16.55 -2.81
C LYS A 114 -2.14 17.13 -4.18
N GLU A 115 -1.61 16.59 -5.26
CA GLU A 115 -1.88 17.10 -6.62
C GLU A 115 -3.36 17.10 -6.94
N LYS A 116 -3.90 18.25 -7.36
CA LYS A 116 -5.32 18.45 -7.65
C LYS A 116 -5.90 17.45 -8.65
N LYS A 117 -5.12 17.10 -9.68
CA LYS A 117 -5.52 16.08 -10.66
C LYS A 117 -5.71 14.72 -9.99
N VAL A 118 -4.79 14.34 -9.11
CA VAL A 118 -4.87 13.06 -8.39
C VAL A 118 -6.07 13.04 -7.45
N GLN A 119 -6.37 14.14 -6.77
CA GLN A 119 -7.56 14.24 -5.93
C GLN A 119 -8.84 14.06 -6.77
N ALA A 120 -8.91 14.66 -7.97
CA ALA A 120 -10.05 14.46 -8.87
C ALA A 120 -10.18 12.99 -9.31
N ASP A 121 -9.07 12.35 -9.69
CA ASP A 121 -9.04 10.93 -10.05
C ASP A 121 -9.42 10.03 -8.85
N THR A 122 -9.05 10.42 -7.63
CA THR A 122 -9.45 9.73 -6.40
C THR A 122 -10.95 9.80 -6.19
N VAL A 123 -11.56 10.98 -6.35
CA VAL A 123 -13.03 11.17 -6.31
C VAL A 123 -13.71 10.29 -7.36
N ASN A 124 -13.20 10.28 -8.59
CA ASN A 124 -13.72 9.44 -9.67
C ASN A 124 -13.57 7.94 -9.35
N THR A 125 -12.44 7.51 -8.78
CA THR A 125 -12.22 6.13 -8.35
C THR A 125 -13.26 5.71 -7.31
N VAL A 126 -13.49 6.52 -6.29
CA VAL A 126 -14.49 6.25 -5.24
C VAL A 126 -15.89 6.17 -5.83
N ARG A 127 -16.27 7.11 -6.69
CA ARG A 127 -17.58 7.10 -7.34
C ARG A 127 -17.78 5.87 -8.23
N ALA A 128 -16.74 5.46 -8.98
CA ALA A 128 -16.78 4.25 -9.79
C ALA A 128 -16.96 2.98 -8.93
N LEU A 129 -16.25 2.88 -7.80
CA LEU A 129 -16.45 1.78 -6.84
C LEU A 129 -17.88 1.79 -6.27
N ARG A 130 -18.41 2.95 -5.92
CA ARG A 130 -19.81 3.09 -5.46
C ARG A 130 -20.83 2.70 -6.53
N ALA A 131 -20.57 2.99 -7.81
CA ALA A 131 -21.42 2.58 -8.94
C ALA A 131 -21.47 1.06 -9.13
N LEU A 132 -20.45 0.32 -8.63
CA LEU A 132 -20.43 -1.14 -8.55
C LEU A 132 -21.12 -1.70 -7.28
N ASN A 133 -21.89 -0.87 -6.57
CA ASN A 133 -22.57 -1.21 -5.32
C ASN A 133 -21.63 -1.58 -4.15
N ILE A 134 -20.33 -1.28 -4.26
CA ILE A 134 -19.40 -1.50 -3.15
C ILE A 134 -19.76 -0.56 -1.99
N SER A 135 -19.94 -1.12 -0.80
CA SER A 135 -20.30 -0.34 0.39
C SER A 135 -19.25 0.73 0.70
N ALA A 136 -19.69 1.95 1.04
CA ALA A 136 -18.80 3.02 1.49
C ALA A 136 -17.90 2.60 2.67
N LYS A 137 -18.40 1.70 3.51
CA LYS A 137 -17.64 1.14 4.64
C LYS A 137 -16.45 0.28 4.22
N LYS A 138 -16.43 -0.24 3.00
CA LYS A 138 -15.30 -0.99 2.43
C LYS A 138 -14.26 -0.07 1.77
N ILE A 139 -14.58 1.19 1.48
CA ILE A 139 -13.70 2.12 0.76
C ILE A 139 -12.96 3.00 1.76
N ARG A 140 -11.63 2.84 1.82
CA ARG A 140 -10.73 3.55 2.74
C ARG A 140 -9.79 4.46 1.95
N ILE A 141 -9.75 5.74 2.32
CA ILE A 141 -8.77 6.67 1.75
C ILE A 141 -7.47 6.58 2.55
N VAL A 142 -6.34 6.54 1.85
CA VAL A 142 -5.01 6.71 2.43
C VAL A 142 -4.39 7.97 1.85
N PHE A 143 -4.16 8.96 2.70
CA PHE A 143 -3.41 10.16 2.34
C PHE A 143 -1.92 9.84 2.32
N ASN A 144 -1.25 10.09 1.22
CA ASN A 144 0.15 9.70 1.04
C ASN A 144 1.04 10.92 0.76
N LYS A 145 2.29 10.83 1.19
CA LYS A 145 3.34 11.84 0.97
C LYS A 145 3.01 13.20 1.59
N LEU A 146 2.46 13.21 2.81
CA LEU A 146 2.28 14.44 3.56
C LEU A 146 3.47 14.69 4.48
N ASP A 147 3.90 15.95 4.56
CA ASP A 147 4.87 16.39 5.56
C ASP A 147 4.25 16.35 6.98
N VAL A 148 5.10 16.36 8.01
CA VAL A 148 4.64 16.18 9.40
C VAL A 148 3.70 17.29 9.84
N GLU A 149 3.93 18.52 9.38
CA GLU A 149 3.16 19.71 9.72
C GLU A 149 1.85 19.83 8.93
N GLU A 150 1.67 19.06 7.86
CA GLU A 150 0.49 19.14 7.00
C GLU A 150 -0.70 18.39 7.58
N SER A 151 -1.88 19.03 7.51
CA SER A 151 -3.15 18.42 7.91
C SER A 151 -3.88 17.81 6.71
N PRO A 152 -4.30 16.53 6.75
CA PRO A 152 -5.05 15.93 5.66
C PRO A 152 -6.34 16.70 5.33
N SER A 153 -7.05 17.23 6.31
CA SER A 153 -8.29 17.95 6.08
C SER A 153 -8.10 19.29 5.33
N GLU A 154 -6.94 19.90 5.49
CA GLU A 154 -6.58 21.13 4.77
C GLU A 154 -6.08 20.85 3.36
N GLU A 155 -5.29 19.80 3.19
CA GLU A 155 -4.70 19.43 1.90
C GLU A 155 -5.69 18.73 0.95
N PHE A 156 -6.71 18.04 1.49
CA PHE A 156 -7.66 17.23 0.70
C PHE A 156 -9.13 17.61 0.93
N PRO A 157 -9.52 18.89 0.83
CA PRO A 157 -10.89 19.30 1.13
C PRO A 157 -11.95 18.63 0.23
N SER A 158 -11.61 18.32 -1.03
CA SER A 158 -12.51 17.61 -1.95
C SER A 158 -12.80 16.18 -1.50
N ILE A 159 -11.82 15.48 -0.92
CA ILE A 159 -11.97 14.11 -0.42
C ILE A 159 -12.80 14.11 0.87
N TYR A 160 -12.55 15.03 1.77
CA TYR A 160 -13.39 15.19 2.98
C TYR A 160 -14.83 15.60 2.63
N GLY A 161 -14.99 16.46 1.61
CA GLY A 161 -16.32 16.80 1.06
C GLY A 161 -17.06 15.59 0.49
N LEU A 162 -16.36 14.70 -0.22
CA LEU A 162 -16.91 13.45 -0.74
C LEU A 162 -17.35 12.51 0.42
N ALA A 163 -16.52 12.39 1.45
CA ALA A 163 -16.81 11.52 2.58
C ALA A 163 -17.98 12.05 3.44
N SER A 164 -18.03 13.36 3.71
CA SER A 164 -19.08 13.97 4.54
C SER A 164 -20.39 14.21 3.80
N GLY A 165 -20.32 14.71 2.57
CA GLY A 165 -21.48 15.08 1.76
C GLY A 165 -22.12 13.88 1.07
N GLU A 166 -21.35 13.10 0.31
CA GLU A 166 -21.87 11.93 -0.42
C GLU A 166 -21.86 10.64 0.40
N LYS A 167 -21.19 10.64 1.57
CA LYS A 167 -20.98 9.44 2.40
C LYS A 167 -20.44 8.25 1.58
N ALA A 168 -19.53 8.54 0.65
CA ALA A 168 -19.09 7.59 -0.37
C ALA A 168 -17.89 6.73 0.06
N CYS A 169 -17.14 7.15 1.07
CA CYS A 169 -15.95 6.46 1.58
C CYS A 169 -15.70 6.83 3.05
N ILE A 170 -14.74 6.13 3.66
CA ILE A 170 -14.24 6.44 5.00
C ILE A 170 -12.91 7.17 4.88
N VAL A 171 -12.79 8.29 5.57
CA VAL A 171 -11.56 9.07 5.77
C VAL A 171 -11.16 9.07 7.24
N SER A 172 -9.87 9.09 7.50
CA SER A 172 -9.30 9.22 8.85
C SER A 172 -7.96 9.91 8.74
N ASP A 173 -7.72 10.93 9.55
CA ASP A 173 -6.41 11.62 9.61
C ASP A 173 -5.28 10.65 9.99
N ALA A 174 -5.59 9.61 10.77
CA ALA A 174 -4.64 8.56 11.11
C ALA A 174 -4.25 7.67 9.92
N ALA A 175 -5.02 7.69 8.82
CA ALA A 175 -4.69 6.99 7.57
C ALA A 175 -3.76 7.84 6.68
N THR A 176 -2.75 8.48 7.28
CA THR A 176 -1.79 9.35 6.60
C THR A 176 -0.39 8.76 6.62
N ILE A 177 0.14 8.45 5.44
CA ILE A 177 1.55 8.08 5.25
C ILE A 177 2.36 9.36 5.10
N ARG A 178 3.24 9.59 6.06
CA ARG A 178 4.12 10.75 6.08
C ARG A 178 5.27 10.60 5.11
N MET A 179 5.71 11.74 4.57
CA MET A 179 6.90 11.79 3.71
C MET A 179 8.10 11.18 4.46
N ASN A 180 8.76 10.22 3.85
CA ASN A 180 9.94 9.59 4.42
C ASN A 180 10.85 9.09 3.30
N GLU A 181 12.12 9.48 3.37
CA GLU A 181 13.14 9.09 2.38
C GLU A 181 13.41 7.57 2.35
N VAL A 182 12.98 6.85 3.39
CA VAL A 182 13.23 5.39 3.49
C VAL A 182 12.73 4.65 2.26
N PHE A 183 11.57 5.02 1.71
CA PHE A 183 10.96 4.28 0.60
C PHE A 183 11.78 4.37 -0.69
N GLU A 184 12.38 5.54 -0.98
CA GLU A 184 13.27 5.70 -2.13
C GLU A 184 14.60 4.98 -1.91
N ARG A 185 15.15 5.08 -0.70
CA ARG A 185 16.40 4.40 -0.32
C ARG A 185 16.24 2.87 -0.32
N LEU A 186 15.12 2.33 0.14
CA LEU A 186 14.81 0.90 0.09
C LEU A 186 14.78 0.41 -1.36
N LYS A 187 14.13 1.16 -2.25
CA LYS A 187 14.07 0.83 -3.67
C LYS A 187 15.46 0.77 -4.30
N SER A 188 16.33 1.74 -4.01
CA SER A 188 17.70 1.78 -4.54
C SER A 188 18.58 0.63 -4.01
N HIS A 189 18.26 0.08 -2.85
CA HIS A 189 19.00 -1.03 -2.23
C HIS A 189 18.35 -2.41 -2.48
N GLY A 190 17.21 -2.45 -3.19
CA GLY A 190 16.47 -3.70 -3.44
C GLY A 190 16.01 -4.41 -2.16
N LYS A 191 15.73 -3.66 -1.08
CA LYS A 191 15.32 -4.18 0.22
C LYS A 191 13.88 -3.82 0.53
N ALA A 192 13.18 -4.71 1.24
CA ALA A 192 11.90 -4.39 1.84
C ALA A 192 12.07 -3.79 3.24
N LEU A 193 11.08 -3.02 3.69
CA LEU A 193 11.10 -2.41 5.03
C LEU A 193 11.18 -3.48 6.13
N GLY A 194 10.44 -4.59 5.97
CA GLY A 194 10.45 -5.71 6.90
C GLY A 194 11.84 -6.33 7.07
N ASP A 195 12.53 -6.60 5.96
CA ASP A 195 13.88 -7.19 5.98
C ASP A 195 14.87 -6.32 6.77
N LEU A 196 14.72 -4.99 6.65
CA LEU A 196 15.59 -4.05 7.32
C LEU A 196 15.32 -3.96 8.82
N LEU A 197 14.06 -4.08 9.23
CA LEU A 197 13.65 -4.07 10.63
C LEU A 197 14.05 -5.39 11.34
N GLU A 198 14.04 -6.49 10.61
CA GLU A 198 14.44 -7.83 11.12
C GLU A 198 15.96 -8.07 11.05
N ASP A 199 16.72 -7.24 10.32
CA ASP A 199 18.18 -7.37 10.20
C ASP A 199 18.86 -7.16 11.55
N PRO A 200 19.48 -8.21 12.16
CA PRO A 200 20.10 -8.13 13.49
C PRO A 200 21.46 -7.43 13.49
N THR A 201 21.95 -7.02 12.32
CA THR A 201 23.32 -6.49 12.16
C THR A 201 23.52 -5.19 12.94
N ASP A 202 24.50 -5.15 13.82
CA ASP A 202 25.02 -3.91 14.44
C ASP A 202 25.99 -3.21 13.48
N TYR A 203 25.43 -2.35 12.62
CA TYR A 203 26.22 -1.57 11.67
C TYR A 203 27.11 -0.51 12.33
N ARG A 204 26.84 -0.14 13.60
CA ARG A 204 27.73 0.77 14.34
C ARG A 204 28.98 0.04 14.82
N GLN A 205 28.84 -1.23 15.23
CA GLN A 205 29.99 -2.04 15.55
C GLN A 205 30.81 -2.32 14.30
N LYS A 206 30.18 -2.77 13.21
CA LYS A 206 30.87 -2.97 11.93
C LYS A 206 31.60 -1.72 11.43
N LEU A 207 31.01 -0.54 11.59
CA LEU A 207 31.66 0.72 11.24
C LEU A 207 32.96 0.95 12.02
N ARG A 208 33.02 0.58 13.30
CA ARG A 208 34.23 0.70 14.13
C ARG A 208 35.33 -0.27 13.71
N GLU A 209 34.94 -1.44 13.20
CA GLU A 209 35.83 -2.52 12.77
C GLU A 209 36.28 -2.37 11.31
N ALA A 210 35.53 -1.62 10.50
CA ALA A 210 35.81 -1.44 9.08
C ALA A 210 37.12 -0.70 8.84
N THR A 211 37.91 -1.21 7.92
CA THR A 211 39.18 -0.58 7.46
C THR A 211 39.02 0.14 6.15
N GLU A 212 38.22 -0.44 5.23
CA GLU A 212 38.00 0.09 3.91
C GLU A 212 36.96 1.20 3.90
N GLN A 213 37.21 2.26 3.11
CA GLN A 213 36.33 3.44 3.02
C GLN A 213 34.91 3.07 2.53
N ALA A 214 34.82 2.21 1.52
CA ALA A 214 33.54 1.75 0.98
C ALA A 214 32.69 1.00 2.04
N GLU A 215 33.33 0.21 2.89
CA GLU A 215 32.65 -0.51 3.98
C GLU A 215 32.15 0.46 5.05
N LYS A 216 32.94 1.48 5.39
CA LYS A 216 32.53 2.54 6.32
C LYS A 216 31.31 3.30 5.80
N GLU A 217 31.34 3.69 4.53
CA GLU A 217 30.21 4.39 3.87
C GLU A 217 28.95 3.53 3.86
N HIS A 218 29.08 2.26 3.52
CA HIS A 218 27.96 1.32 3.59
C HIS A 218 27.38 1.22 5.01
N CYS A 219 28.20 1.06 6.03
CA CYS A 219 27.76 0.99 7.42
C CYS A 219 27.01 2.27 7.86
N VAL A 220 27.52 3.46 7.48
CA VAL A 220 26.87 4.74 7.76
C VAL A 220 25.50 4.82 7.09
N GLN A 221 25.41 4.44 5.81
CA GLN A 221 24.14 4.39 5.09
C GLN A 221 23.13 3.46 5.76
N MET A 222 23.56 2.27 6.18
CA MET A 222 22.70 1.29 6.84
C MET A 222 22.23 1.76 8.23
N VAL A 223 23.07 2.46 8.99
CA VAL A 223 22.67 3.07 10.27
C VAL A 223 21.58 4.12 10.04
N ALA A 224 21.77 5.00 9.04
CA ALA A 224 20.77 6.02 8.70
C ALA A 224 19.45 5.39 8.23
N LEU A 225 19.54 4.37 7.37
CA LEU A 225 18.39 3.67 6.83
C LEU A 225 17.57 2.96 7.93
N LYS A 226 18.25 2.28 8.87
CA LYS A 226 17.57 1.66 10.03
C LYS A 226 16.84 2.69 10.91
N ARG A 227 17.40 3.89 11.12
CA ARG A 227 16.71 4.94 11.88
C ARG A 227 15.43 5.42 11.18
N LEU A 228 15.53 5.69 9.87
CA LEU A 228 14.37 6.09 9.07
C LEU A 228 13.28 5.01 9.04
N SER A 229 13.69 3.74 9.02
CA SER A 229 12.78 2.59 9.00
C SER A 229 11.93 2.47 10.26
N VAL A 230 12.48 2.76 11.43
CA VAL A 230 11.73 2.72 12.69
C VAL A 230 10.57 3.71 12.66
N THR A 231 10.87 4.99 12.36
CA THR A 231 9.85 6.05 12.30
C THR A 231 8.81 5.78 11.21
N ALA A 232 9.25 5.33 10.03
CA ALA A 232 8.33 4.95 8.97
C ALA A 232 7.42 3.80 9.38
N ASN A 233 7.97 2.77 10.03
CA ASN A 233 7.16 1.63 10.47
C ASN A 233 6.12 2.00 11.52
N GLU A 234 6.46 2.86 12.48
CA GLU A 234 5.51 3.36 13.49
C GLU A 234 4.34 4.10 12.82
N ASN A 235 4.63 4.96 11.83
CA ASN A 235 3.58 5.62 11.04
C ASN A 235 2.73 4.61 10.26
N LEU A 236 3.34 3.64 9.59
CA LEU A 236 2.61 2.61 8.86
C LEU A 236 1.76 1.72 9.78
N ASP A 237 2.17 1.46 11.03
CA ASP A 237 1.35 0.75 12.02
C ASP A 237 0.08 1.53 12.36
N GLN A 238 0.17 2.85 12.51
CA GLN A 238 -0.99 3.71 12.72
C GLN A 238 -1.93 3.70 11.52
N VAL A 239 -1.39 3.82 10.30
CA VAL A 239 -2.17 3.77 9.05
C VAL A 239 -2.89 2.43 8.91
N PHE A 240 -2.20 1.31 9.11
CA PHE A 240 -2.81 -0.01 9.03
C PHE A 240 -3.98 -0.18 10.00
N LYS A 241 -3.80 0.22 11.26
CA LYS A 241 -4.88 0.22 12.25
C LYS A 241 -6.06 1.11 11.86
N ALA A 242 -5.79 2.24 11.19
CA ALA A 242 -6.86 3.16 10.77
C ALA A 242 -7.69 2.62 9.60
N ILE A 243 -7.08 1.86 8.68
CA ILE A 243 -7.80 1.31 7.52
C ILE A 243 -8.45 -0.04 7.78
N THR A 244 -8.06 -0.78 8.82
CA THR A 244 -8.59 -2.11 9.15
C THR A 244 -9.64 -2.12 10.27
N LYS A 245 -9.89 -0.99 10.88
CA LYS A 245 -11.01 -0.76 11.81
C LYS A 245 -12.26 -0.39 11.01
#